data_bb5a7075b23aab7914f0cbcc83d46bb4
#
_entry.id   bb5a7075b23aab7914f0cbcc83d46bb4
#
_cell.length_a   1.000
_cell.length_b   1.000
_cell.length_c   1.000
_cell.angle_alpha   90.00
_cell.angle_beta   90.00
_cell.angle_gamma   90.00
#
_symmetry.space_group_name_H-M   'P 1'
#
loop_
_entity.id
_entity.type
_entity.pdbx_description
1 polymer ?
#
loop_
_entity_poly.entity_id
_entity_poly.type
_entity_poly.pdbx_seq_one_letter_code
_entity_poly.pdbx_strand_id
1 'polypeptide(L)'
;MKVFISHHKNDSELASKIHFQLRMQNVDAYLDVFDNALVSDSKLLTEHLKDLVRNSSDILVVMSESTRTSWWVPFEIGIAANQDLPTVTYLQDYVSLPEYLDYWPRLKSMNDIPKYVKARNERMQEVRKNLDSSVEMFSRRISSTEQFYSRLKAAL
;
A
#
# COMPACT_ATOMS: atom_id res chain seq x y z
N MET A 1 -5.40 -11.02 1.91
CA MET A 1 -4.71 -9.76 1.59
C MET A 1 -5.74 -8.65 1.62
N LYS A 2 -5.46 -7.57 2.35
CA LYS A 2 -6.33 -6.41 2.51
C LYS A 2 -5.48 -5.16 2.27
N VAL A 3 -5.76 -4.42 1.20
CA VAL A 3 -4.95 -3.30 0.74
C VAL A 3 -5.63 -1.98 1.10
N PHE A 4 -4.92 -1.11 1.79
CA PHE A 4 -5.33 0.27 1.96
C PHE A 4 -4.80 1.11 0.79
N ILE A 5 -5.68 1.82 0.09
CA ILE A 5 -5.32 2.67 -1.05
C ILE A 5 -5.28 4.12 -0.60
N SER A 6 -4.07 4.60 -0.34
CA SER A 6 -3.79 5.99 0.00
C SER A 6 -3.76 6.85 -1.26
N HIS A 7 -4.54 7.93 -1.31
CA HIS A 7 -4.63 8.80 -2.48
C HIS A 7 -5.09 10.22 -2.11
N HIS A 8 -4.81 11.18 -2.95
CA HIS A 8 -5.41 12.51 -2.86
C HIS A 8 -6.82 12.49 -3.47
N LYS A 9 -7.74 13.30 -2.94
CA LYS A 9 -9.13 13.36 -3.43
C LYS A 9 -9.28 13.59 -4.95
N ASN A 10 -8.35 14.32 -5.54
CA ASN A 10 -8.34 14.56 -7.00
C ASN A 10 -8.02 13.29 -7.80
N ASP A 11 -7.49 12.26 -7.15
CA ASP A 11 -7.10 10.99 -7.76
C ASP A 11 -8.15 9.88 -7.52
N SER A 12 -9.32 10.22 -7.00
CA SER A 12 -10.37 9.25 -6.63
C SER A 12 -10.81 8.38 -7.81
N GLU A 13 -10.84 8.91 -9.04
CA GLU A 13 -11.14 8.12 -10.23
C GLU A 13 -10.07 7.05 -10.49
N LEU A 14 -8.80 7.43 -10.42
CA LEU A 14 -7.69 6.49 -10.58
C LEU A 14 -7.65 5.46 -9.45
N ALA A 15 -7.82 5.92 -8.21
CA ALA A 15 -7.89 5.04 -7.04
C ALA A 15 -9.04 4.04 -7.15
N SER A 16 -10.20 4.45 -7.67
CA SER A 16 -11.34 3.57 -7.95
C SER A 16 -11.03 2.52 -9.02
N LYS A 17 -10.30 2.88 -10.07
CA LYS A 17 -9.84 1.92 -11.09
C LYS A 17 -8.87 0.90 -10.49
N ILE A 18 -7.94 1.33 -9.66
CA ILE A 18 -7.00 0.46 -8.94
C ILE A 18 -7.76 -0.48 -7.99
N HIS A 19 -8.70 0.07 -7.21
CA HIS A 19 -9.56 -0.70 -6.32
C HIS A 19 -10.31 -1.80 -7.10
N PHE A 20 -10.93 -1.46 -8.22
CA PHE A 20 -11.63 -2.42 -9.07
C PHE A 20 -10.69 -3.53 -9.56
N GLN A 21 -9.48 -3.19 -10.02
CA GLN A 21 -8.48 -4.18 -10.45
C GLN A 21 -8.05 -5.12 -9.33
N LEU A 22 -7.85 -4.61 -8.11
CA LEU A 22 -7.55 -5.44 -6.94
C LEU A 22 -8.71 -6.39 -6.61
N ARG A 23 -9.95 -5.90 -6.65
CA ARG A 23 -11.15 -6.72 -6.44
C ARG A 23 -11.28 -7.84 -7.48
N MET A 24 -10.97 -7.57 -8.74
CA MET A 24 -10.93 -8.60 -9.81
C MET A 24 -9.88 -9.70 -9.55
N GLN A 25 -8.86 -9.41 -8.73
CA GLN A 25 -7.85 -10.38 -8.27
C GLN A 25 -8.23 -11.04 -6.91
N ASN A 26 -9.48 -10.92 -6.46
CA ASN A 26 -9.96 -11.40 -5.15
C ASN A 26 -9.19 -10.80 -3.96
N VAL A 27 -8.71 -9.57 -4.10
CA VAL A 27 -8.06 -8.82 -3.05
C VAL A 27 -9.08 -7.89 -2.40
N ASP A 28 -9.16 -7.92 -1.07
CA ASP A 28 -9.92 -6.94 -0.33
C ASP A 28 -9.16 -5.62 -0.34
N ALA A 29 -9.82 -4.53 -0.74
CA ALA A 29 -9.20 -3.23 -0.88
C ALA A 29 -10.10 -2.12 -0.32
N TYR A 30 -9.49 -1.14 0.33
CA TYR A 30 -10.15 0.02 0.89
C TYR A 30 -9.63 1.28 0.24
N LEU A 31 -10.57 2.12 -0.19
CA LEU A 31 -10.30 3.50 -0.58
C LEU A 31 -10.41 4.39 0.67
N ASP A 32 -9.44 5.26 0.86
CA ASP A 32 -9.65 6.38 1.77
C ASP A 32 -10.63 7.37 1.12
N VAL A 33 -11.87 7.31 1.55
CA VAL A 33 -12.97 8.14 1.03
C VAL A 33 -13.21 9.34 1.95
N PHE A 34 -12.24 9.69 2.82
CA PHE A 34 -12.44 10.81 3.72
C PHE A 34 -12.45 12.14 2.95
N ASP A 35 -13.65 12.54 2.60
CA ASP A 35 -13.94 13.94 2.35
C ASP A 35 -13.76 14.68 3.70
N ASN A 36 -12.73 15.52 3.81
CA ASN A 36 -12.43 16.33 4.99
C ASN A 36 -13.61 17.17 5.49
N ALA A 37 -14.73 17.17 4.76
CA ALA A 37 -15.95 17.91 5.09
C ALA A 37 -16.82 17.22 6.15
N LEU A 38 -16.62 15.94 6.44
CA LEU A 38 -17.53 15.18 7.31
C LEU A 38 -17.03 14.95 8.74
N VAL A 39 -15.76 15.21 9.02
CA VAL A 39 -15.20 15.01 10.36
C VAL A 39 -14.70 16.34 10.92
N SER A 40 -15.54 16.95 11.75
CA SER A 40 -15.19 18.16 12.50
C SER A 40 -14.17 17.93 13.63
N ASP A 41 -13.87 16.66 13.95
CA ASP A 41 -12.94 16.26 14.99
C ASP A 41 -11.69 15.60 14.38
N SER A 42 -10.59 16.33 14.36
CA SER A 42 -9.29 15.88 13.85
C SER A 42 -8.71 14.67 14.60
N LYS A 43 -9.05 14.48 15.88
CA LYS A 43 -8.63 13.33 16.66
C LYS A 43 -9.33 12.07 16.20
N LEU A 44 -10.65 12.12 16.03
CA LEU A 44 -11.44 10.99 15.55
C LEU A 44 -11.00 10.57 14.13
N LEU A 45 -10.72 11.54 13.27
CA LEU A 45 -10.19 11.30 11.94
C LEU A 45 -8.84 10.56 11.99
N THR A 46 -7.92 11.04 12.82
CA THR A 46 -6.60 10.41 12.97
C THR A 46 -6.70 9.00 13.54
N GLU A 47 -7.55 8.76 14.54
CA GLU A 47 -7.75 7.43 15.13
C GLU A 47 -8.36 6.46 14.11
N HIS A 48 -9.38 6.91 13.38
CA HIS A 48 -10.00 6.11 12.34
C HIS A 48 -9.00 5.69 11.26
N LEU A 49 -8.15 6.61 10.79
CA LEU A 49 -7.12 6.31 9.82
C LEU A 49 -6.11 5.29 10.34
N LYS A 50 -5.64 5.47 11.58
CA LYS A 50 -4.77 4.49 12.23
C LYS A 50 -5.39 3.10 12.26
N ASP A 51 -6.69 3.02 12.52
CA ASP A 51 -7.40 1.74 12.56
C ASP A 51 -7.55 1.13 11.16
N LEU A 52 -7.83 1.93 10.13
CA LEU A 52 -7.85 1.45 8.75
C LEU A 52 -6.49 0.87 8.33
N VAL A 53 -5.40 1.60 8.58
CA VAL A 53 -4.04 1.14 8.26
C VAL A 53 -3.69 -0.10 9.09
N ARG A 54 -3.99 -0.13 10.39
CA ARG A 54 -3.73 -1.30 11.27
C ARG A 54 -4.47 -2.55 10.83
N ASN A 55 -5.69 -2.39 10.31
CA ASN A 55 -6.50 -3.51 9.83
C ASN A 55 -6.19 -3.92 8.39
N SER A 56 -5.18 -3.30 7.77
CA SER A 56 -4.70 -3.63 6.44
C SER A 56 -3.45 -4.50 6.51
N SER A 57 -3.21 -5.26 5.46
CA SER A 57 -1.99 -6.08 5.31
C SER A 57 -0.94 -5.43 4.42
N ASP A 58 -1.34 -4.43 3.66
CA ASP A 58 -0.53 -3.74 2.66
C ASP A 58 -1.05 -2.31 2.47
N ILE A 59 -0.18 -1.39 2.03
CA ILE A 59 -0.57 -0.07 1.56
C ILE A 59 -0.16 0.12 0.10
N LEU A 60 -1.08 0.64 -0.72
CA LEU A 60 -0.82 1.09 -2.08
C LEU A 60 -1.02 2.60 -2.14
N VAL A 61 0.03 3.33 -2.49
CA VAL A 61 0.02 4.79 -2.57
C VAL A 61 -0.16 5.21 -4.03
N VAL A 62 -1.22 5.94 -4.32
CA VAL A 62 -1.42 6.56 -5.65
C VAL A 62 -0.63 7.86 -5.69
N MET A 63 0.44 7.89 -6.48
CA MET A 63 1.31 9.05 -6.59
C MET A 63 1.03 9.83 -7.87
N SER A 64 0.45 11.01 -7.69
CA SER A 64 0.17 12.01 -8.71
C SER A 64 0.79 13.35 -8.32
N GLU A 65 0.68 14.37 -9.17
CA GLU A 65 1.06 15.74 -8.80
C GLU A 65 0.21 16.27 -7.63
N SER A 66 -1.08 15.90 -7.56
CA SER A 66 -1.94 16.26 -6.42
C SER A 66 -1.50 15.60 -5.13
N THR A 67 -1.16 14.31 -5.18
CA THR A 67 -0.69 13.56 -4.03
C THR A 67 0.67 14.06 -3.53
N ARG A 68 1.56 14.45 -4.45
CA ARG A 68 2.89 14.98 -4.12
C ARG A 68 2.84 16.22 -3.23
N THR A 69 1.81 17.03 -3.36
CA THR A 69 1.58 18.24 -2.54
C THR A 69 0.69 18.00 -1.32
N SER A 70 0.23 16.77 -1.11
CA SER A 70 -0.58 16.39 0.03
C SER A 70 0.25 16.33 1.31
N TRP A 71 -0.31 16.81 2.42
CA TRP A 71 0.22 16.58 3.77
C TRP A 71 -0.28 15.25 4.37
N TRP A 72 -1.41 14.77 3.87
CA TRP A 72 -2.11 13.63 4.43
C TRP A 72 -1.47 12.29 4.03
N VAL A 73 -1.17 12.13 2.75
CA VAL A 73 -0.57 10.89 2.23
C VAL A 73 0.78 10.55 2.88
N PRO A 74 1.74 11.48 3.07
CA PRO A 74 2.95 11.20 3.85
C PRO A 74 2.69 10.74 5.28
N PHE A 75 1.64 11.24 5.93
CA PHE A 75 1.25 10.79 7.26
C PHE A 75 0.76 9.34 7.26
N GLU A 76 -0.08 8.95 6.30
CA GLU A 76 -0.54 7.57 6.13
C GLU A 76 0.62 6.61 5.85
N ILE A 77 1.54 7.01 4.98
CA ILE A 77 2.76 6.25 4.69
C ILE A 77 3.60 6.07 5.95
N GLY A 78 3.74 7.12 6.76
CA GLY A 78 4.47 7.06 8.03
C GLY A 78 3.86 6.07 9.02
N ILE A 79 2.53 6.02 9.11
CA ILE A 79 1.82 5.03 9.95
C ILE A 79 2.08 3.61 9.43
N ALA A 80 1.97 3.39 8.11
CA ALA A 80 2.19 2.10 7.48
C ALA A 80 3.64 1.63 7.65
N ALA A 81 4.61 2.52 7.45
CA ALA A 81 6.03 2.24 7.63
C ALA A 81 6.36 1.87 9.09
N ASN A 82 5.78 2.55 10.07
CA ASN A 82 5.94 2.21 11.49
C ASN A 82 5.38 0.83 11.87
N GLN A 83 4.51 0.28 11.04
CA GLN A 83 3.91 -1.05 11.23
C GLN A 83 4.56 -2.13 10.33
N ASP A 84 5.63 -1.80 9.64
CA ASP A 84 6.30 -2.66 8.64
C ASP A 84 5.34 -3.22 7.58
N LEU A 85 4.31 -2.44 7.22
CA LEU A 85 3.39 -2.85 6.16
C LEU A 85 4.09 -2.83 4.80
N PRO A 86 3.97 -3.90 4.02
CA PRO A 86 4.37 -3.88 2.62
C PRO A 86 3.73 -2.70 1.89
N THR A 87 4.59 -1.86 1.32
CA THR A 87 4.19 -0.62 0.65
C THR A 87 4.55 -0.69 -0.83
N VAL A 88 3.63 -0.31 -1.69
CA VAL A 88 3.88 -0.15 -3.13
C VAL A 88 3.34 1.21 -3.59
N THR A 89 3.96 1.79 -4.60
CA THR A 89 3.53 3.05 -5.19
C THR A 89 2.95 2.81 -6.58
N TYR A 90 1.76 3.32 -6.85
CA TYR A 90 1.27 3.45 -8.22
C TYR A 90 1.64 4.85 -8.70
N LEU A 91 2.62 4.92 -9.60
CA LEU A 91 3.19 6.18 -10.10
C LEU A 91 2.56 6.57 -11.41
N GLN A 92 1.89 7.73 -11.46
CA GLN A 92 1.43 8.31 -12.71
C GLN A 92 2.59 8.78 -13.58
N ASP A 93 2.37 8.80 -14.89
CA ASP A 93 3.34 9.32 -15.86
C ASP A 93 3.69 10.79 -15.56
N TYR A 94 4.95 11.14 -15.80
CA TYR A 94 5.50 12.48 -15.62
C TYR A 94 5.55 13.03 -14.18
N VAL A 95 5.24 12.20 -13.18
CA VAL A 95 5.32 12.57 -11.76
C VAL A 95 6.68 12.19 -11.20
N SER A 96 7.39 13.17 -10.63
CA SER A 96 8.61 12.90 -9.87
C SER A 96 8.28 12.31 -8.51
N LEU A 97 8.86 11.15 -8.23
CA LEU A 97 8.69 10.50 -6.94
C LEU A 97 9.56 11.21 -5.88
N PRO A 98 9.03 11.51 -4.68
CA PRO A 98 9.86 11.92 -3.55
C PRO A 98 10.88 10.85 -3.19
N GLU A 99 12.12 11.26 -2.82
CA GLU A 99 13.24 10.34 -2.54
C GLU A 99 12.89 9.27 -1.50
N TYR A 100 12.12 9.60 -0.47
CA TYR A 100 11.72 8.64 0.57
C TYR A 100 10.82 7.51 0.06
N LEU A 101 10.24 7.66 -1.14
CA LEU A 101 9.44 6.61 -1.81
C LEU A 101 10.26 5.75 -2.78
N ASP A 102 11.52 6.08 -3.04
CA ASP A 102 12.37 5.36 -3.98
C ASP A 102 12.66 3.92 -3.55
N TYR A 103 12.60 3.67 -2.28
CA TYR A 103 12.80 2.37 -1.69
C TYR A 103 11.75 1.33 -2.11
N TRP A 104 10.49 1.76 -2.26
CA TRP A 104 9.38 0.85 -2.54
C TRP A 104 9.19 0.55 -4.03
N PRO A 105 8.60 -0.63 -4.38
CA PRO A 105 8.26 -0.96 -5.76
C PRO A 105 7.27 0.02 -6.38
N ARG A 106 7.40 0.26 -7.68
CA ARG A 106 6.60 1.22 -8.45
C ARG A 106 5.80 0.50 -9.52
N LEU A 107 4.48 0.52 -9.38
CA LEU A 107 3.56 0.12 -10.43
C LEU A 107 3.36 1.33 -11.35
N LYS A 108 3.44 1.13 -12.66
CA LYS A 108 3.31 2.21 -13.66
C LYS A 108 2.07 2.04 -14.54
N SER A 109 1.40 0.90 -14.44
CA SER A 109 0.23 0.58 -15.25
C SER A 109 -0.74 -0.33 -14.50
N MET A 110 -1.98 -0.41 -14.97
CA MET A 110 -2.97 -1.35 -14.45
C MET A 110 -2.51 -2.82 -14.62
N ASN A 111 -1.67 -3.11 -15.63
CA ASN A 111 -1.12 -4.45 -15.86
C ASN A 111 -0.09 -4.88 -14.80
N ASP A 112 0.40 -3.95 -13.99
CA ASP A 112 1.32 -4.25 -12.89
C ASP A 112 0.60 -4.69 -11.61
N ILE A 113 -0.70 -4.40 -11.49
CA ILE A 113 -1.50 -4.81 -10.33
C ILE A 113 -1.57 -6.34 -10.19
N PRO A 114 -1.83 -7.14 -11.24
CA PRO A 114 -1.74 -8.59 -11.15
C PRO A 114 -0.35 -9.10 -10.74
N LYS A 115 0.73 -8.46 -11.21
CA LYS A 115 2.11 -8.81 -10.82
C LYS A 115 2.34 -8.58 -9.32
N TYR A 116 1.88 -7.45 -8.80
CA TYR A 116 1.91 -7.13 -7.37
C TYR A 116 1.16 -8.18 -6.55
N VAL A 117 -0.08 -8.49 -6.91
CA VAL A 117 -0.91 -9.47 -6.21
C VAL A 117 -0.26 -10.86 -6.23
N LYS A 118 0.28 -11.28 -7.38
CA LYS A 118 0.99 -12.55 -7.54
C LYS A 118 2.21 -12.63 -6.61
N ALA A 119 3.11 -11.65 -6.68
CA ALA A 119 4.32 -11.60 -5.86
C ALA A 119 3.99 -11.63 -4.35
N ARG A 120 2.92 -10.95 -3.95
CA ARG A 120 2.46 -10.91 -2.57
C ARG A 120 1.90 -12.25 -2.10
N ASN A 121 1.07 -12.91 -2.92
CA ASN A 121 0.47 -14.19 -2.61
C ASN A 121 1.53 -15.31 -2.51
N GLU A 122 2.49 -15.35 -3.43
CA GLU A 122 3.61 -16.29 -3.39
C GLU A 122 4.38 -16.15 -2.08
N ARG A 123 4.68 -14.91 -1.68
CA ARG A 123 5.39 -14.67 -0.42
C ARG A 123 4.58 -15.07 0.80
N MET A 124 3.29 -14.79 0.83
CA MET A 124 2.42 -15.21 1.92
C MET A 124 2.35 -16.73 2.06
N GLN A 125 2.33 -17.46 0.95
CA GLN A 125 2.36 -18.93 0.95
C GLN A 125 3.68 -19.47 1.49
N GLU A 126 4.82 -18.89 1.10
CA GLU A 126 6.14 -19.28 1.63
C GLU A 126 6.25 -19.08 3.14
N VAL A 127 5.78 -17.91 3.63
CA VAL A 127 5.76 -17.63 5.07
C VAL A 127 4.92 -18.65 5.81
N ARG A 128 3.74 -19.02 5.28
CA ARG A 128 2.89 -20.05 5.90
C ARG A 128 3.55 -21.42 5.95
N LYS A 129 4.22 -21.83 4.86
CA LYS A 129 4.95 -23.12 4.83
C LYS A 129 6.11 -23.18 5.82
N ASN A 130 6.74 -22.04 6.09
CA ASN A 130 7.90 -21.95 6.99
C ASN A 130 7.51 -21.70 8.46
N LEU A 131 6.23 -21.46 8.77
CA LEU A 131 5.74 -21.22 10.13
C LEU A 131 5.73 -22.46 11.03
N ASP A 132 5.89 -23.67 10.47
CA ASP A 132 6.01 -24.92 11.22
C ASP A 132 7.34 -25.10 11.97
N SER A 133 8.31 -24.19 11.77
CA SER A 133 9.57 -24.16 12.51
C SER A 133 9.64 -22.90 13.38
N SER A 134 9.42 -23.09 14.67
CA SER A 134 9.42 -22.09 15.74
C SER A 134 10.71 -21.23 15.80
N VAL A 135 10.49 -19.99 16.32
CA VAL A 135 11.50 -18.97 16.71
C VAL A 135 11.98 -18.03 15.60
N GLU A 136 11.76 -16.74 15.80
CA GLU A 136 12.20 -15.54 15.04
C GLU A 136 11.13 -14.80 14.22
N MET A 137 9.99 -14.48 14.84
CA MET A 137 8.89 -13.82 14.10
C MET A 137 9.21 -12.40 13.62
N PHE A 138 10.01 -11.61 14.33
CA PHE A 138 10.26 -10.20 13.98
C PHE A 138 11.30 -10.05 12.88
N SER A 139 12.46 -10.68 13.00
CA SER A 139 13.50 -10.70 11.97
C SER A 139 13.01 -11.30 10.64
N ARG A 140 12.07 -12.27 10.72
CA ARG A 140 11.42 -12.87 9.55
C ARG A 140 10.44 -11.93 8.84
N ARG A 141 9.79 -11.01 9.56
CA ARG A 141 8.87 -10.04 8.93
C ARG A 141 9.62 -9.06 8.02
N ILE A 142 10.68 -8.46 8.50
CA ILE A 142 11.54 -7.53 7.73
C ILE A 142 12.13 -8.26 6.53
N SER A 143 12.75 -9.42 6.73
CA SER A 143 13.29 -10.26 5.65
C SER A 143 12.21 -10.68 4.64
N SER A 144 10.97 -10.88 5.09
CA SER A 144 9.83 -11.22 4.25
C SER A 144 9.42 -10.08 3.31
N THR A 145 9.36 -8.87 3.82
CA THR A 145 8.98 -7.68 3.06
C THR A 145 10.04 -7.32 2.03
N GLU A 146 11.32 -7.41 2.39
CA GLU A 146 12.45 -7.19 1.48
C GLU A 146 12.45 -8.18 0.29
N GLN A 147 12.21 -9.45 0.56
CA GLN A 147 12.12 -10.46 -0.50
C GLN A 147 10.93 -10.23 -1.42
N PHE A 148 9.80 -9.80 -0.89
CA PHE A 148 8.65 -9.38 -1.68
C PHE A 148 9.02 -8.20 -2.60
N TYR A 149 9.67 -7.16 -2.07
CA TYR A 149 10.09 -6.00 -2.87
C TYR A 149 11.06 -6.38 -3.98
N SER A 150 12.05 -7.22 -3.69
CA SER A 150 13.00 -7.69 -4.69
C SER A 150 12.33 -8.45 -5.83
N ARG A 151 11.38 -9.34 -5.51
CA ARG A 151 10.63 -10.09 -6.53
C ARG A 151 9.73 -9.19 -7.37
N LEU A 152 9.01 -8.30 -6.71
CA LEU A 152 8.11 -7.39 -7.44
C LEU A 152 8.91 -6.45 -8.35
N LYS A 153 10.02 -5.87 -7.86
CA LYS A 153 10.89 -5.02 -8.68
C LYS A 153 11.48 -5.76 -9.90
N ALA A 154 11.77 -7.05 -9.77
CA ALA A 154 12.24 -7.87 -10.88
C ALA A 154 11.15 -8.21 -11.91
N ALA A 155 9.87 -8.15 -11.53
CA ALA A 155 8.73 -8.44 -12.39
C ALA A 155 8.14 -7.20 -13.09
N LEU A 156 8.47 -5.99 -12.59
CA LEU A 156 8.01 -4.70 -13.13
C LEU A 156 8.91 -4.21 -14.25
#